data_9024dc6d41adfa01e9d912bffc2df587
#
_entry.id   9024dc6d41adfa01e9d912bffc2df587
#
_cell.length_a   1.000
_cell.length_b   1.000
_cell.length_c   1.000
_cell.angle_alpha   90.00
_cell.angle_beta   90.00
_cell.angle_gamma   90.00
#
_symmetry.space_group_name_H-M   'P 1'
#
loop_
_entity.id
_entity.type
_entity.pdbx_description
1 polymer ?
#
loop_
_entity_poly.entity_id
_entity_poly.type
_entity_poly.pdbx_seq_one_letter_code
_entity_poly.pdbx_strand_id
1 'polypeptide(L)'
;IKAHKNAGVIAGEIGDAKITACAATGTVSAATNNAGGLFGESAGTVDNCLSAVYVVEAGSFAGGIAGQNYGTIKNSISAAHSVSADMYAGGIAAINGGGKIERCVSADINVFDYMMNNCGRIAVIKKEGITKSNFALDTMNTTSDTDVRESDTRNGADISWEELFDRRRLCAA
;
A
#
# COMPACT_ATOMS: atom_id res chain seq x y z
N ILE A 1 -4.98 4.55 -15.68
CA ILE A 1 -4.23 5.81 -15.57
C ILE A 1 -2.79 5.57 -15.95
N LYS A 2 -2.24 6.43 -16.81
CA LYS A 2 -0.81 6.46 -17.12
C LYS A 2 -0.29 7.87 -16.91
N ALA A 3 0.85 8.01 -16.23
CA ALA A 3 1.51 9.28 -16.02
C ALA A 3 3.03 9.16 -16.17
N HIS A 4 3.71 10.29 -16.37
CA HIS A 4 5.17 10.29 -16.44
C HIS A 4 5.80 10.21 -15.04
N LYS A 5 5.22 10.94 -14.08
CA LYS A 5 5.72 10.99 -12.68
C LYS A 5 4.73 10.32 -11.71
N ASN A 6 3.92 11.10 -11.03
CA ASN A 6 3.04 10.60 -9.98
C ASN A 6 1.68 10.17 -10.56
N ALA A 7 1.27 8.95 -10.33
CA ALA A 7 0.02 8.37 -10.81
C ALA A 7 -0.81 7.78 -9.67
N GLY A 8 -2.10 8.06 -9.67
CA GLY A 8 -3.10 7.43 -8.81
C GLY A 8 -4.48 7.56 -9.46
N VAL A 9 -5.40 6.66 -9.15
CA VAL A 9 -6.76 6.73 -9.74
C VAL A 9 -7.50 7.99 -9.28
N ILE A 10 -7.29 8.42 -8.04
CA ILE A 10 -7.93 9.63 -7.51
C ILE A 10 -7.07 10.87 -7.82
N ALA A 11 -5.78 10.81 -7.50
CA ALA A 11 -4.86 11.92 -7.77
C ALA A 11 -3.40 11.44 -7.88
N GLY A 12 -2.58 12.17 -8.66
CA GLY A 12 -1.15 11.96 -8.67
C GLY A 12 -0.51 12.32 -7.33
N GLU A 13 -1.00 13.39 -6.68
CA GLU A 13 -0.48 13.89 -5.40
C GLU A 13 -1.60 14.52 -4.58
N ILE A 14 -1.58 14.32 -3.27
CA ILE A 14 -2.41 15.03 -2.30
C ILE A 14 -1.54 15.66 -1.20
N GLY A 15 -1.76 16.95 -0.94
CA GLY A 15 -1.19 17.68 0.20
C GLY A 15 -1.95 17.35 1.49
N ASP A 16 -2.25 18.35 2.31
CA ASP A 16 -2.92 18.20 3.62
C ASP A 16 -4.42 17.82 3.55
N ALA A 17 -4.88 17.34 2.40
CA ALA A 17 -6.27 16.97 2.20
C ALA A 17 -6.68 15.74 3.02
N LYS A 18 -7.95 15.67 3.40
CA LYS A 18 -8.56 14.49 3.99
C LYS A 18 -9.44 13.79 2.96
N ILE A 19 -9.12 12.56 2.62
CA ILE A 19 -9.86 11.70 1.70
C ILE A 19 -10.48 10.57 2.51
N THR A 20 -11.78 10.41 2.42
CA THR A 20 -12.50 9.40 3.22
C THR A 20 -13.52 8.65 2.39
N ALA A 21 -13.72 7.38 2.71
CA ALA A 21 -14.77 6.52 2.16
C ALA A 21 -14.75 6.47 0.62
N CYS A 22 -13.56 6.44 0.01
CA CYS A 22 -13.39 6.34 -1.43
C CYS A 22 -13.00 4.93 -1.84
N ALA A 23 -13.46 4.52 -3.01
CA ALA A 23 -13.05 3.28 -3.64
C ALA A 23 -12.63 3.54 -5.09
N ALA A 24 -11.58 2.85 -5.54
CA ALA A 24 -11.09 2.95 -6.91
C ALA A 24 -10.75 1.58 -7.50
N THR A 25 -10.96 1.48 -8.81
CA THR A 25 -10.61 0.31 -9.62
C THR A 25 -9.85 0.74 -10.86
N GLY A 26 -9.21 -0.19 -11.55
CA GLY A 26 -8.54 0.07 -12.81
C GLY A 26 -7.08 -0.36 -12.83
N THR A 27 -6.27 0.31 -13.62
CA THR A 27 -4.81 0.09 -13.72
C THR A 27 -4.10 1.42 -13.63
N VAL A 28 -3.00 1.46 -12.89
CA VAL A 28 -2.16 2.65 -12.68
C VAL A 28 -0.73 2.34 -13.09
N SER A 29 -0.15 3.22 -13.88
CA SER A 29 1.26 3.14 -14.26
C SER A 29 1.92 4.51 -14.24
N ALA A 30 3.07 4.62 -13.59
CA ALA A 30 3.94 5.79 -13.61
C ALA A 30 5.31 5.44 -14.22
N ALA A 31 5.69 6.10 -15.30
CA ALA A 31 6.88 5.72 -16.06
C ALA A 31 8.18 5.91 -15.26
N THR A 32 8.26 6.90 -14.38
CA THR A 32 9.53 7.24 -13.70
C THR A 32 9.46 7.23 -12.18
N ASN A 33 8.38 7.72 -11.57
CA ASN A 33 8.34 7.95 -10.13
C ASN A 33 7.31 7.06 -9.42
N ASN A 34 6.24 7.67 -8.88
CA ASN A 34 5.36 7.08 -7.90
C ASN A 34 4.05 6.60 -8.53
N ALA A 35 3.68 5.37 -8.33
CA ALA A 35 2.33 4.89 -8.61
C ALA A 35 1.69 4.38 -7.32
N GLY A 36 0.45 4.78 -7.10
CA GLY A 36 -0.37 4.21 -6.06
C GLY A 36 -1.76 3.91 -6.58
N GLY A 37 -2.41 2.90 -6.06
CA GLY A 37 -3.75 2.56 -6.49
C GLY A 37 -4.73 3.73 -6.35
N LEU A 38 -4.58 4.53 -5.29
CA LEU A 38 -5.36 5.76 -5.11
C LEU A 38 -4.53 7.02 -5.39
N PHE A 39 -3.29 7.08 -4.91
CA PHE A 39 -2.43 8.27 -4.97
C PHE A 39 -0.99 7.92 -5.33
N GLY A 40 -0.36 8.68 -6.20
CA GLY A 40 1.10 8.60 -6.42
C GLY A 40 1.86 8.99 -5.17
N GLU A 41 1.49 10.12 -4.54
CA GLU A 41 2.05 10.64 -3.30
C GLU A 41 0.96 11.16 -2.36
N SER A 42 1.10 10.91 -1.06
CA SER A 42 0.13 11.33 -0.05
C SER A 42 0.83 11.98 1.15
N ALA A 43 0.54 13.27 1.40
CA ALA A 43 0.90 13.97 2.62
C ALA A 43 -0.31 14.23 3.53
N GLY A 44 -1.52 13.97 3.05
CA GLY A 44 -2.77 14.15 3.78
C GLY A 44 -3.22 12.93 4.59
N THR A 45 -4.52 12.89 4.88
CA THR A 45 -5.15 11.75 5.57
C THR A 45 -6.02 10.95 4.60
N VAL A 46 -5.74 9.66 4.48
CA VAL A 46 -6.54 8.67 3.75
C VAL A 46 -7.18 7.75 4.77
N ASP A 47 -8.50 7.72 4.83
CA ASP A 47 -9.25 7.01 5.88
C ASP A 47 -10.43 6.24 5.29
N ASN A 48 -10.57 4.97 5.64
CA ASN A 48 -11.67 4.11 5.20
C ASN A 48 -11.80 4.04 3.66
N CYS A 49 -10.69 3.86 2.96
CA CYS A 49 -10.63 3.80 1.51
C CYS A 49 -10.30 2.38 1.01
N LEU A 50 -10.75 2.07 -0.20
CA LEU A 50 -10.48 0.81 -0.89
C LEU A 50 -9.77 1.06 -2.22
N SER A 51 -8.61 0.46 -2.40
CA SER A 51 -7.95 0.33 -3.69
C SER A 51 -8.16 -1.08 -4.21
N ALA A 52 -9.06 -1.27 -5.16
CA ALA A 52 -9.29 -2.54 -5.85
C ALA A 52 -8.79 -2.46 -7.31
N VAL A 53 -7.60 -1.92 -7.49
CA VAL A 53 -6.96 -1.79 -8.80
C VAL A 53 -6.37 -3.11 -9.25
N TYR A 54 -6.37 -3.36 -10.57
CA TYR A 54 -5.82 -4.60 -11.10
C TYR A 54 -4.29 -4.60 -11.06
N VAL A 55 -3.65 -3.53 -11.54
CA VAL A 55 -2.19 -3.39 -11.57
C VAL A 55 -1.79 -2.00 -11.12
N VAL A 56 -0.77 -1.94 -10.26
CA VAL A 56 0.01 -0.73 -9.94
C VAL A 56 1.46 -0.98 -10.36
N GLU A 57 1.97 -0.17 -11.27
CA GLU A 57 3.33 -0.29 -11.79
C GLU A 57 4.05 1.05 -11.76
N ALA A 58 5.29 1.07 -11.29
CA ALA A 58 6.08 2.29 -11.20
C ALA A 58 7.56 2.08 -11.54
N GLY A 59 8.18 3.09 -12.16
CA GLY A 59 9.63 3.12 -12.35
C GLY A 59 10.42 3.26 -11.05
N SER A 60 9.82 3.80 -9.99
CA SER A 60 10.50 3.90 -8.71
C SER A 60 9.72 3.27 -7.54
N PHE A 61 8.50 3.76 -7.27
CA PHE A 61 7.78 3.44 -6.03
C PHE A 61 6.33 3.04 -6.33
N ALA A 62 5.98 1.76 -6.17
CA ALA A 62 4.63 1.26 -6.36
C ALA A 62 3.98 0.85 -5.04
N GLY A 63 2.84 1.41 -4.71
CA GLY A 63 2.07 1.06 -3.53
C GLY A 63 0.61 0.77 -3.86
N GLY A 64 0.01 -0.19 -3.20
CA GLY A 64 -1.38 -0.55 -3.44
C GLY A 64 -2.37 0.59 -3.16
N ILE A 65 -2.06 1.49 -2.23
CA ILE A 65 -2.80 2.73 -1.97
C ILE A 65 -2.00 3.95 -2.41
N ALA A 66 -0.75 4.09 -1.96
CA ALA A 66 0.10 5.24 -2.28
C ALA A 66 1.51 4.80 -2.69
N GLY A 67 2.11 5.44 -3.70
CA GLY A 67 3.53 5.25 -4.01
C GLY A 67 4.41 5.69 -2.85
N GLN A 68 4.21 6.91 -2.35
CA GLN A 68 4.87 7.44 -1.14
C GLN A 68 3.85 7.98 -0.15
N ASN A 69 4.06 7.71 1.14
CA ASN A 69 3.25 8.24 2.22
C ASN A 69 4.08 9.08 3.20
N TYR A 70 3.70 10.33 3.34
CA TYR A 70 4.21 11.28 4.33
C TYR A 70 3.13 11.71 5.34
N GLY A 71 1.88 11.36 5.05
CA GLY A 71 0.70 11.65 5.88
C GLY A 71 0.22 10.45 6.67
N THR A 72 -1.09 10.29 6.77
CA THR A 72 -1.72 9.16 7.49
C THR A 72 -2.59 8.34 6.55
N ILE A 73 -2.33 7.05 6.43
CA ILE A 73 -3.22 6.07 5.79
C ILE A 73 -3.76 5.16 6.88
N LYS A 74 -5.08 5.08 7.02
CA LYS A 74 -5.69 4.26 8.08
C LYS A 74 -7.01 3.63 7.65
N ASN A 75 -7.37 2.52 8.35
CA ASN A 75 -8.64 1.81 8.15
C ASN A 75 -8.93 1.50 6.67
N SER A 76 -7.89 1.29 5.87
CA SER A 76 -7.98 1.22 4.42
C SER A 76 -7.46 -0.12 3.90
N ILE A 77 -7.96 -0.53 2.74
CA ILE A 77 -7.66 -1.82 2.14
C ILE A 77 -7.05 -1.62 0.76
N SER A 78 -5.97 -2.33 0.48
CA SER A 78 -5.48 -2.59 -0.87
C SER A 78 -5.83 -4.02 -1.27
N ALA A 79 -6.34 -4.20 -2.48
CA ALA A 79 -6.69 -5.49 -3.05
C ALA A 79 -6.29 -5.54 -4.55
N ALA A 80 -5.02 -5.28 -4.83
CA ALA A 80 -4.48 -5.31 -6.16
C ALA A 80 -4.10 -6.74 -6.59
N HIS A 81 -4.25 -7.04 -7.87
CA HIS A 81 -3.69 -8.28 -8.42
C HIS A 81 -2.15 -8.22 -8.44
N SER A 82 -1.59 -7.07 -8.79
CA SER A 82 -0.13 -6.88 -8.81
C SER A 82 0.25 -5.45 -8.44
N VAL A 83 1.23 -5.33 -7.56
CA VAL A 83 1.94 -4.09 -7.23
C VAL A 83 3.42 -4.31 -7.52
N SER A 84 3.98 -3.58 -8.48
CA SER A 84 5.35 -3.79 -8.94
C SER A 84 6.10 -2.49 -9.19
N ALA A 85 7.39 -2.47 -8.85
CA ALA A 85 8.26 -1.32 -9.10
C ALA A 85 9.69 -1.76 -9.42
N ASP A 86 10.48 -0.85 -10.03
CA ASP A 86 11.90 -1.11 -10.21
C ASP A 86 12.65 -1.05 -8.87
N MET A 87 12.29 -0.13 -7.97
CA MET A 87 13.07 0.12 -6.74
C MET A 87 12.38 -0.32 -5.46
N TYR A 88 11.13 0.10 -5.22
CA TYR A 88 10.41 -0.18 -3.96
C TYR A 88 8.96 -0.51 -4.21
N ALA A 89 8.49 -1.61 -3.66
CA ALA A 89 7.09 -2.00 -3.71
C ALA A 89 6.49 -2.20 -2.30
N GLY A 90 5.23 -1.86 -2.13
CA GLY A 90 4.53 -2.06 -0.87
C GLY A 90 3.03 -2.27 -1.07
N GLY A 91 2.46 -3.18 -0.31
CA GLY A 91 1.03 -3.50 -0.44
C GLY A 91 0.12 -2.32 -0.10
N ILE A 92 0.49 -1.49 0.87
CA ILE A 92 -0.23 -0.24 1.18
C ILE A 92 0.52 0.96 0.59
N ALA A 93 1.80 1.12 0.92
CA ALA A 93 2.63 2.17 0.37
C ALA A 93 4.02 1.63 0.01
N ALA A 94 4.61 2.05 -1.11
CA ALA A 94 5.98 1.64 -1.40
C ALA A 94 6.93 2.16 -0.32
N ILE A 95 6.84 3.44 0.00
CA ILE A 95 7.62 4.06 1.08
C ILE A 95 6.69 4.75 2.08
N ASN A 96 6.88 4.43 3.37
CA ASN A 96 6.35 5.23 4.46
C ASN A 96 7.48 6.15 4.97
N GLY A 97 7.53 7.37 4.43
CA GLY A 97 8.63 8.32 4.57
C GLY A 97 8.47 9.32 5.72
N GLY A 98 8.11 8.85 6.92
CA GLY A 98 7.78 9.70 8.08
C GLY A 98 6.27 9.80 8.32
N GLY A 99 5.47 9.15 7.46
CA GLY A 99 4.02 9.06 7.62
C GLY A 99 3.59 7.93 8.56
N LYS A 100 2.28 7.74 8.68
CA LYS A 100 1.66 6.74 9.54
C LYS A 100 0.74 5.82 8.75
N ILE A 101 0.84 4.50 8.96
CA ILE A 101 -0.04 3.49 8.37
C ILE A 101 -0.63 2.66 9.52
N GLU A 102 -1.94 2.71 9.71
CA GLU A 102 -2.61 2.09 10.83
C GLU A 102 -3.88 1.34 10.43
N ARG A 103 -4.07 0.15 11.00
CA ARG A 103 -5.29 -0.65 10.81
C ARG A 103 -5.65 -0.80 9.34
N CYS A 104 -4.64 -1.03 8.51
CA CYS A 104 -4.78 -1.28 7.09
C CYS A 104 -4.62 -2.76 6.77
N VAL A 105 -5.22 -3.17 5.67
CA VAL A 105 -5.09 -4.53 5.16
C VAL A 105 -4.55 -4.50 3.74
N SER A 106 -3.45 -5.20 3.51
CA SER A 106 -2.95 -5.51 2.17
C SER A 106 -3.44 -6.89 1.76
N ALA A 107 -4.51 -6.90 0.98
CA ALA A 107 -5.09 -8.09 0.37
C ALA A 107 -4.60 -8.27 -1.08
N ASP A 108 -3.39 -7.80 -1.37
CA ASP A 108 -2.78 -7.87 -2.68
C ASP A 108 -2.28 -9.29 -2.95
N ILE A 109 -2.35 -9.74 -4.22
CA ILE A 109 -1.90 -11.09 -4.59
C ILE A 109 -0.39 -11.11 -4.80
N ASN A 110 0.15 -10.11 -5.48
CA ASN A 110 1.56 -10.02 -5.81
C ASN A 110 2.10 -8.64 -5.44
N VAL A 111 3.17 -8.59 -4.65
CA VAL A 111 3.90 -7.35 -4.31
C VAL A 111 5.38 -7.61 -4.46
N PHE A 112 6.03 -7.00 -5.45
CA PHE A 112 7.44 -7.25 -5.72
C PHE A 112 8.19 -6.05 -6.31
N ASP A 113 9.48 -6.00 -6.04
CA ASP A 113 10.43 -5.08 -6.66
C ASP A 113 11.45 -5.83 -7.52
N TYR A 114 11.87 -5.23 -8.64
CA TYR A 114 12.83 -5.86 -9.56
C TYR A 114 14.26 -5.83 -9.02
N MET A 115 14.59 -4.93 -8.10
CA MET A 115 15.90 -4.86 -7.44
C MET A 115 16.09 -5.86 -6.30
N MET A 116 15.06 -6.66 -5.96
CA MET A 116 15.06 -7.72 -4.97
C MET A 116 15.62 -7.28 -3.60
N ASN A 117 14.79 -6.93 -2.65
CA ASN A 117 15.00 -6.66 -1.22
C ASN A 117 14.43 -5.32 -0.72
N ASN A 118 13.72 -4.58 -1.56
CA ASN A 118 13.11 -3.32 -1.17
C ASN A 118 11.57 -3.40 -1.22
N CYS A 119 11.03 -4.56 -0.83
CA CYS A 119 9.60 -4.80 -0.80
C CYS A 119 9.10 -4.88 0.65
N GLY A 120 7.87 -4.50 0.88
CA GLY A 120 7.17 -4.69 2.14
C GLY A 120 5.73 -5.09 1.89
N ARG A 121 5.21 -6.09 2.60
CA ARG A 121 3.80 -6.50 2.47
C ARG A 121 2.85 -5.35 2.82
N ILE A 122 3.26 -4.47 3.73
CA ILE A 122 2.58 -3.22 4.06
C ILE A 122 3.32 -2.04 3.43
N ALA A 123 4.56 -1.78 3.83
CA ALA A 123 5.37 -0.69 3.31
C ALA A 123 6.85 -0.84 3.64
N VAL A 124 7.72 -0.28 2.81
CA VAL A 124 9.13 -0.06 3.22
C VAL A 124 9.18 1.17 4.11
N ILE A 125 9.63 1.00 5.35
CA ILE A 125 9.70 2.08 6.34
C ILE A 125 10.99 2.86 6.13
N LYS A 126 10.87 4.17 5.95
CA LYS A 126 12.00 5.10 5.87
C LYS A 126 11.84 6.24 6.88
N LYS A 127 12.96 6.81 7.33
CA LYS A 127 12.97 7.83 8.38
C LYS A 127 12.23 7.32 9.64
N GLU A 128 11.29 8.07 10.15
CA GLU A 128 10.50 7.77 11.34
C GLU A 128 9.08 7.32 10.99
N GLY A 129 8.89 6.69 9.83
CA GLY A 129 7.58 6.18 9.43
C GLY A 129 7.05 5.13 10.41
N ILE A 130 5.78 5.25 10.77
CA ILE A 130 5.11 4.38 11.75
C ILE A 130 4.15 3.44 11.03
N THR A 131 4.22 2.16 11.37
CA THR A 131 3.21 1.15 10.99
C THR A 131 2.63 0.54 12.26
N LYS A 132 1.30 0.37 12.31
CA LYS A 132 0.64 -0.14 13.52
C LYS A 132 -0.63 -0.90 13.19
N SER A 133 -0.78 -2.09 13.79
CA SER A 133 -2.00 -2.90 13.68
C SER A 133 -2.40 -3.17 12.21
N ASN A 134 -1.43 -3.49 11.37
CA ASN A 134 -1.67 -3.78 9.96
C ASN A 134 -1.61 -5.27 9.67
N PHE A 135 -2.37 -5.71 8.67
CA PHE A 135 -2.43 -7.10 8.22
C PHE A 135 -2.11 -7.22 6.74
N ALA A 136 -1.55 -8.35 6.35
CA ALA A 136 -1.35 -8.71 4.95
C ALA A 136 -1.72 -10.17 4.73
N LEU A 137 -2.23 -10.50 3.53
CA LEU A 137 -2.59 -11.87 3.19
C LEU A 137 -1.42 -12.82 3.39
N ASP A 138 -1.67 -13.93 4.06
CA ASP A 138 -0.69 -15.00 4.29
C ASP A 138 -0.20 -15.65 2.99
N THR A 139 -1.06 -15.64 1.96
CA THR A 139 -0.80 -16.19 0.61
C THR A 139 -0.17 -15.19 -0.36
N MET A 140 0.17 -13.97 0.08
CA MET A 140 0.76 -12.95 -0.79
C MET A 140 2.13 -13.38 -1.34
N ASN A 141 2.29 -13.32 -2.66
CA ASN A 141 3.59 -13.48 -3.31
C ASN A 141 4.39 -12.18 -3.19
N THR A 142 5.60 -12.25 -2.64
CA THR A 142 6.42 -11.05 -2.43
C THR A 142 7.91 -11.38 -2.47
N THR A 143 8.73 -10.42 -2.88
CA THR A 143 10.18 -10.43 -2.72
C THR A 143 10.62 -9.96 -1.33
N SER A 144 9.68 -9.55 -0.46
CA SER A 144 9.97 -9.15 0.91
C SER A 144 10.56 -10.30 1.71
N ASP A 145 11.54 -9.98 2.55
CA ASP A 145 11.91 -10.83 3.66
C ASP A 145 10.72 -10.93 4.63
N THR A 146 10.15 -12.12 4.72
CA THR A 146 8.92 -12.37 5.48
C THR A 146 9.18 -12.96 6.86
N ASP A 147 10.42 -12.98 7.35
CA ASP A 147 10.75 -13.57 8.64
C ASP A 147 10.10 -12.85 9.82
N VAL A 148 9.77 -11.56 9.67
CA VAL A 148 9.07 -10.78 10.68
C VAL A 148 7.69 -10.37 10.17
N ARG A 149 6.65 -11.06 10.63
CA ARG A 149 5.25 -10.85 10.24
C ARG A 149 4.41 -10.38 11.43
N GLU A 150 4.77 -9.24 11.98
CA GLU A 150 4.07 -8.60 13.09
C GLU A 150 3.29 -7.38 12.61
N SER A 151 2.15 -7.09 13.26
CA SER A 151 1.22 -6.03 12.84
C SER A 151 1.84 -4.63 12.76
N ASP A 152 2.90 -4.41 13.50
CA ASP A 152 3.56 -3.12 13.62
C ASP A 152 4.85 -3.02 12.78
N THR A 153 5.07 -3.97 11.88
CA THR A 153 6.24 -4.02 11.00
C THR A 153 5.91 -3.66 9.55
N ARG A 154 6.94 -3.59 8.71
CA ARG A 154 6.80 -3.39 7.27
C ARG A 154 5.97 -4.48 6.57
N ASN A 155 5.88 -5.66 7.16
CA ASN A 155 5.18 -6.81 6.59
C ASN A 155 3.76 -6.99 7.13
N GLY A 156 3.42 -6.41 8.28
CA GLY A 156 2.12 -6.64 8.93
C GLY A 156 1.97 -8.06 9.45
N ALA A 157 0.95 -8.31 10.26
CA ALA A 157 0.57 -9.65 10.69
C ALA A 157 -0.13 -10.42 9.55
N ASP A 158 -0.08 -11.74 9.60
CA ASP A 158 -0.80 -12.57 8.64
C ASP A 158 -2.31 -12.50 8.87
N ILE A 159 -3.06 -12.49 7.78
CA ILE A 159 -4.49 -12.68 7.74
C ILE A 159 -4.85 -13.63 6.59
N SER A 160 -5.68 -14.63 6.87
CA SER A 160 -6.19 -15.52 5.82
C SER A 160 -7.40 -14.90 5.11
N TRP A 161 -7.75 -15.43 3.93
CA TRP A 161 -8.97 -15.03 3.24
C TRP A 161 -10.23 -15.25 4.10
N GLU A 162 -10.29 -16.34 4.86
CA GLU A 162 -11.42 -16.65 5.74
C GLU A 162 -11.55 -15.61 6.86
N GLU A 163 -10.44 -15.25 7.48
CA GLU A 163 -10.40 -14.23 8.54
C GLU A 163 -10.74 -12.84 8.03
N LEU A 164 -10.29 -12.48 6.82
CA LEU A 164 -10.59 -11.20 6.18
C LEU A 164 -12.10 -11.01 5.97
N PHE A 165 -12.84 -12.08 5.69
CA PHE A 165 -14.29 -12.04 5.51
C PHE A 165 -15.07 -12.27 6.81
N ASP A 166 -14.44 -12.64 7.91
CA ASP A 166 -15.08 -12.70 9.23
C ASP A 166 -15.14 -11.30 9.87
N ARG A 167 -16.29 -10.62 9.68
CA ARG A 167 -16.52 -9.26 10.19
C ARG A 167 -16.25 -9.07 11.69
N ARG A 168 -16.31 -10.13 12.49
CA ARG A 168 -16.10 -10.07 13.95
C ARG A 168 -14.65 -9.77 14.30
N ARG A 169 -13.69 -10.20 13.49
CA ARG A 169 -12.25 -9.96 13.75
C ARG A 169 -11.79 -8.58 13.29
N LEU A 170 -12.34 -8.06 12.19
CA LEU A 170 -11.99 -6.72 11.68
C LEU A 170 -12.47 -5.58 12.60
N CYS A 171 -13.50 -5.82 13.43
CA CYS A 171 -14.01 -4.82 14.37
C CYS A 171 -13.35 -4.88 15.76
N ALA A 172 -12.52 -5.87 16.04
CA ALA A 172 -11.88 -6.10 17.35
C ALA A 172 -10.41 -5.63 17.42
N ALA A 173 -9.85 -5.19 16.31
CA ALA A 173 -8.50 -4.63 16.18
C ALA A 173 -8.59 -3.09 16.10
#